data_9c4cfb18142b60d10ef96a5fa9c883d7
#
_entry.id   9c4cfb18142b60d10ef96a5fa9c883d7
#
_cell.length_a   1.000
_cell.length_b   1.000
_cell.length_c   1.000
_cell.angle_alpha   90.00
_cell.angle_beta   90.00
_cell.angle_gamma   90.00
#
_symmetry.space_group_name_H-M   'P 1'
#
loop_
_entity.id
_entity.type
_entity.pdbx_description
1 polymer ?
#
loop_
_entity_poly.entity_id
_entity_poly.type
_entity_poly.pdbx_seq_one_letter_code
_entity_poly.pdbx_strand_id
1 'polypeptide(L)'
;NFVHTMSSKGEPDTLTIDPLFSYRVVAHTIPPSVRENVSVKAGQHNIITLDAGQGDLELRTESAWGSERGIPVIVRKDGLDATLHVQDLNSTERYRVGRYDLEVLTLPRLTIPDVDVKQSAVTTISVPQPGVVNIVPTAQGPGAIFLKDGSELKWVVDLDPTAARHQFRL
;
A
#
# COMPACT_ATOMS: atom_id res chain seq x y z
N ASN A 1 20.05 8.82 -19.25
CA ASN A 1 21.12 9.12 -18.29
C ASN A 1 20.54 9.93 -17.12
N PHE A 2 20.96 9.59 -15.90
CA PHE A 2 20.64 10.34 -14.69
C PHE A 2 21.37 11.70 -14.73
N VAL A 3 20.66 12.78 -14.38
CA VAL A 3 21.22 14.15 -14.40
C VAL A 3 21.42 14.67 -12.98
N HIS A 4 20.38 14.71 -12.17
CA HIS A 4 20.44 15.30 -10.83
C HIS A 4 19.30 14.83 -9.93
N THR A 5 19.54 14.78 -8.61
CA THR A 5 18.50 14.63 -7.59
C THR A 5 18.37 15.92 -6.80
N MET A 6 17.13 16.41 -6.70
CA MET A 6 16.78 17.56 -5.88
C MET A 6 16.12 17.10 -4.58
N SER A 7 16.42 17.77 -3.48
CA SER A 7 15.73 17.57 -2.19
C SER A 7 14.78 18.73 -1.95
N SER A 8 13.47 18.44 -1.84
CA SER A 8 12.50 19.47 -1.50
C SER A 8 12.68 19.89 -0.02
N LYS A 9 13.22 21.09 0.18
CA LYS A 9 13.36 21.72 1.50
C LYS A 9 12.41 22.91 1.69
N GLY A 10 11.36 23.00 0.84
CA GLY A 10 10.41 24.12 0.85
C GLY A 10 10.84 25.31 -0.01
N GLU A 11 12.08 25.36 -0.48
CA GLU A 11 12.57 26.38 -1.40
C GLU A 11 12.81 25.80 -2.80
N PRO A 12 12.63 26.61 -3.87
CA PRO A 12 12.95 26.19 -5.22
C PRO A 12 14.45 25.87 -5.36
N ASP A 13 14.76 24.71 -5.92
CA ASP A 13 16.13 24.36 -6.30
C ASP A 13 16.39 24.81 -7.75
N THR A 14 17.58 25.31 -8.02
CA THR A 14 17.96 25.82 -9.33
C THR A 14 19.08 24.99 -9.91
N LEU A 15 18.87 24.52 -11.14
CA LEU A 15 19.80 23.68 -11.87
C LEU A 15 20.08 24.25 -13.25
N THR A 16 21.36 24.30 -13.64
CA THR A 16 21.74 24.61 -15.00
C THR A 16 21.77 23.36 -15.85
N ILE A 17 20.92 23.31 -16.89
CA ILE A 17 20.77 22.14 -17.76
C ILE A 17 20.86 22.57 -19.25
N ASP A 18 21.23 21.61 -20.11
CA ASP A 18 21.38 21.84 -21.54
C ASP A 18 20.01 21.95 -22.23
N PRO A 19 19.69 23.05 -22.93
CA PRO A 19 18.40 23.24 -23.58
C PRO A 19 18.21 22.39 -24.85
N LEU A 20 19.23 21.71 -25.33
CA LEU A 20 19.14 20.85 -26.51
C LEU A 20 18.47 19.49 -26.22
N PHE A 21 18.31 19.14 -24.95
CA PHE A 21 17.74 17.88 -24.54
C PHE A 21 16.33 18.02 -24.00
N SER A 22 15.58 16.92 -24.03
CA SER A 22 14.32 16.73 -23.36
C SER A 22 14.54 15.96 -22.07
N TYR A 23 13.85 16.35 -21.00
CA TYR A 23 14.04 15.81 -19.66
C TYR A 23 12.80 15.09 -19.14
N ARG A 24 13.05 14.11 -18.29
CA ARG A 24 12.03 13.48 -17.46
C ARG A 24 12.23 13.94 -16.01
N VAL A 25 11.21 14.51 -15.42
CA VAL A 25 11.21 14.95 -14.02
C VAL A 25 10.32 14.03 -13.21
N VAL A 26 10.84 13.50 -12.10
CA VAL A 26 10.15 12.54 -11.24
C VAL A 26 10.16 13.03 -9.80
N ALA A 27 8.99 13.13 -9.18
CA ALA A 27 8.87 13.19 -7.74
C ALA A 27 8.67 11.76 -7.21
N HIS A 28 9.54 11.36 -6.28
CA HIS A 28 9.52 10.02 -5.65
C HIS A 28 8.44 9.95 -4.57
N THR A 29 7.19 10.02 -4.98
CA THR A 29 5.99 9.80 -4.17
C THR A 29 5.45 8.39 -4.39
N ILE A 30 4.44 7.98 -3.66
CA ILE A 30 3.71 6.72 -3.86
C ILE A 30 2.29 7.05 -4.34
N PRO A 31 1.90 6.77 -5.60
CA PRO A 31 2.75 6.45 -6.74
C PRO A 31 3.63 7.65 -7.16
N PRO A 32 4.70 7.42 -7.93
CA PRO A 32 5.54 8.51 -8.43
C PRO A 32 4.74 9.51 -9.27
N SER A 33 5.08 10.81 -9.12
CA SER A 33 4.60 11.85 -10.04
C SER A 33 5.65 12.07 -11.11
N VAL A 34 5.26 11.96 -12.36
CA VAL A 34 6.19 12.00 -13.49
C VAL A 34 5.74 13.04 -14.50
N ARG A 35 6.68 13.83 -15.00
CA ARG A 35 6.50 14.72 -16.14
C ARG A 35 7.53 14.38 -17.20
N GLU A 36 7.02 13.87 -18.30
CA GLU A 36 7.84 13.49 -19.46
C GLU A 36 8.02 14.65 -20.43
N ASN A 37 9.04 14.56 -21.26
CA ASN A 37 9.31 15.46 -22.39
C ASN A 37 9.39 16.92 -21.99
N VAL A 38 10.01 17.23 -20.85
CA VAL A 38 10.23 18.58 -20.37
C VAL A 38 11.34 19.24 -21.17
N SER A 39 10.99 20.25 -21.95
CA SER A 39 11.95 21.08 -22.69
C SER A 39 12.17 22.41 -21.99
N VAL A 40 13.39 22.93 -22.02
CA VAL A 40 13.75 24.21 -21.46
C VAL A 40 14.18 25.17 -22.58
N LYS A 41 13.89 26.46 -22.39
CA LYS A 41 14.30 27.51 -23.33
C LYS A 41 15.67 28.06 -22.93
N ALA A 42 16.58 28.13 -23.91
CA ALA A 42 17.91 28.68 -23.70
C ALA A 42 17.88 30.16 -23.25
N GLY A 43 18.79 30.51 -22.35
CA GLY A 43 18.94 31.89 -21.88
C GLY A 43 17.76 32.43 -21.07
N GLN A 44 16.87 31.58 -20.61
CA GLN A 44 15.70 31.95 -19.81
C GLN A 44 15.63 31.16 -18.52
N HIS A 45 15.01 31.75 -17.51
CA HIS A 45 14.60 31.05 -16.31
C HIS A 45 13.34 30.23 -16.62
N ASN A 46 13.43 28.90 -16.50
CA ASN A 46 12.31 27.98 -16.73
C ASN A 46 11.81 27.42 -15.39
N ILE A 47 10.51 27.48 -15.16
CA ILE A 47 9.88 26.90 -13.97
C ILE A 47 9.15 25.64 -14.36
N ILE A 48 9.47 24.54 -13.70
CA ILE A 48 8.84 23.24 -13.90
C ILE A 48 8.10 22.88 -12.62
N THR A 49 6.77 22.82 -12.69
CA THR A 49 5.93 22.41 -11.57
C THR A 49 5.49 20.96 -11.73
N LEU A 50 5.68 20.15 -10.70
CA LEU A 50 5.10 18.83 -10.57
C LEU A 50 3.99 18.85 -9.53
N ASP A 51 2.84 18.28 -9.88
CA ASP A 51 1.82 18.00 -8.88
C ASP A 51 2.22 16.76 -8.09
N ALA A 52 2.54 16.95 -6.82
CA ALA A 52 2.97 15.94 -5.89
C ALA A 52 2.25 16.06 -4.54
N GLY A 53 0.98 16.55 -4.57
CA GLY A 53 0.14 16.61 -3.38
C GLY A 53 0.07 15.26 -2.68
N GLN A 54 0.31 15.22 -1.36
CA GLN A 54 0.39 14.01 -0.55
C GLN A 54 -0.42 14.14 0.74
N GLY A 55 -0.86 12.99 1.26
CA GLY A 55 -1.41 12.79 2.59
C GLY A 55 -0.86 11.52 3.21
N ASP A 56 -1.13 11.33 4.47
CA ASP A 56 -0.68 10.15 5.22
C ASP A 56 -1.83 9.12 5.31
N LEU A 57 -1.53 7.87 5.02
CA LEU A 57 -2.41 6.72 5.25
C LEU A 57 -1.91 5.96 6.46
N GLU A 58 -2.71 5.97 7.51
CA GLU A 58 -2.44 5.27 8.74
C GLU A 58 -3.31 4.03 8.83
N LEU A 59 -2.68 2.86 8.97
CA LEU A 59 -3.35 1.59 9.17
C LEU A 59 -3.19 1.18 10.63
N ARG A 60 -4.32 0.93 11.32
CA ARG A 60 -4.34 0.53 12.74
C ARG A 60 -5.12 -0.75 12.95
N THR A 61 -4.73 -1.52 13.96
CA THR A 61 -5.60 -2.52 14.57
C THR A 61 -6.30 -1.92 15.78
N GLU A 62 -7.51 -2.37 16.09
CA GLU A 62 -8.31 -1.86 17.23
C GLU A 62 -7.72 -2.20 18.61
N SER A 63 -6.78 -3.11 18.68
CA SER A 63 -6.07 -3.45 19.93
C SER A 63 -4.57 -3.55 19.73
N ALA A 64 -3.84 -3.34 20.83
CA ALA A 64 -2.39 -3.54 20.89
C ALA A 64 -2.06 -5.04 20.72
N TRP A 65 -2.18 -5.52 19.51
CA TRP A 65 -1.74 -6.86 19.13
C TRP A 65 -0.23 -6.89 19.21
N GLY A 66 0.24 -7.73 20.12
CA GLY A 66 1.65 -7.81 20.44
C GLY A 66 2.52 -7.87 19.20
N SER A 67 3.66 -7.28 19.33
CA SER A 67 4.87 -7.15 18.52
C SER A 67 5.25 -8.27 17.51
N GLU A 68 4.31 -9.07 17.06
CA GLU A 68 4.54 -10.01 15.97
C GLU A 68 4.48 -9.27 14.63
N ARG A 69 5.34 -9.67 13.71
CA ARG A 69 5.53 -9.12 12.36
C ARG A 69 4.22 -8.57 11.78
N GLY A 70 4.25 -7.34 11.33
CA GLY A 70 3.09 -6.65 10.79
C GLY A 70 2.34 -7.51 9.78
N ILE A 71 1.02 -7.42 9.79
CA ILE A 71 0.20 -8.04 8.76
C ILE A 71 0.34 -7.14 7.53
N PRO A 72 0.84 -7.67 6.40
CA PRO A 72 1.00 -6.85 5.21
C PRO A 72 -0.37 -6.52 4.61
N VAL A 73 -0.46 -5.30 4.11
CA VAL A 73 -1.61 -4.76 3.39
C VAL A 73 -1.15 -4.38 1.99
N ILE A 74 -1.74 -4.99 1.00
CA ILE A 74 -1.51 -4.62 -0.40
C ILE A 74 -2.31 -3.37 -0.68
N VAL A 75 -1.63 -2.33 -1.15
CA VAL A 75 -2.23 -1.08 -1.59
C VAL A 75 -2.26 -1.05 -3.10
N ARG A 76 -3.44 -0.81 -3.68
CA ARG A 76 -3.64 -0.63 -5.11
C ARG A 76 -4.22 0.75 -5.37
N LYS A 77 -4.04 1.26 -6.57
CA LYS A 77 -4.79 2.44 -6.99
C LYS A 77 -6.19 2.02 -7.37
N ASP A 78 -7.19 2.81 -6.99
CA ASP A 78 -8.61 2.58 -7.28
C ASP A 78 -8.84 2.07 -8.71
N GLY A 79 -9.53 0.93 -8.81
CA GLY A 79 -9.88 0.24 -10.06
C GLY A 79 -8.71 -0.44 -10.79
N LEU A 80 -7.52 -0.58 -10.17
CA LEU A 80 -6.37 -1.26 -10.75
C LEU A 80 -5.98 -2.50 -9.93
N ASP A 81 -5.78 -3.64 -10.60
CA ASP A 81 -5.35 -4.88 -9.94
C ASP A 81 -3.86 -4.91 -9.55
N ALA A 82 -3.06 -4.04 -10.18
CA ALA A 82 -1.63 -4.00 -9.94
C ALA A 82 -1.29 -3.52 -8.52
N THR A 83 -0.44 -4.27 -7.83
CA THR A 83 0.11 -3.85 -6.53
C THR A 83 0.95 -2.60 -6.71
N LEU A 84 0.54 -1.53 -6.05
CA LEU A 84 1.27 -0.27 -6.03
C LEU A 84 2.35 -0.27 -4.93
N HIS A 85 1.97 -0.69 -3.74
CA HIS A 85 2.81 -0.72 -2.55
C HIS A 85 2.32 -1.78 -1.58
N VAL A 86 3.19 -2.18 -0.63
CA VAL A 86 2.83 -3.04 0.49
C VAL A 86 3.18 -2.31 1.76
N GLN A 87 2.18 -2.05 2.59
CA GLN A 87 2.30 -1.37 3.87
C GLN A 87 1.94 -2.33 5.00
N ASP A 88 2.65 -2.29 6.11
CA ASP A 88 2.30 -3.10 7.27
C ASP A 88 1.17 -2.47 8.09
N LEU A 89 0.32 -3.28 8.71
CA LEU A 89 -0.59 -2.80 9.76
C LEU A 89 0.21 -2.18 10.91
N ASN A 90 -0.42 -1.20 11.57
CA ASN A 90 0.19 -0.38 12.63
C ASN A 90 1.36 0.47 12.12
N SER A 91 1.29 0.91 10.87
CA SER A 91 2.23 1.85 10.27
C SER A 91 1.51 3.03 9.60
N THR A 92 2.27 4.08 9.32
CA THR A 92 1.82 5.25 8.58
C THR A 92 2.75 5.47 7.41
N GLU A 93 2.19 5.59 6.22
CA GLU A 93 2.93 5.80 4.99
C GLU A 93 2.34 6.98 4.21
N ARG A 94 3.18 7.65 3.44
CA ARG A 94 2.78 8.83 2.68
C ARG A 94 2.47 8.49 1.23
N TYR A 95 1.24 8.82 0.80
CA TYR A 95 0.74 8.57 -0.56
C TYR A 95 0.37 9.87 -1.26
N ARG A 96 0.37 9.84 -2.59
CA ARG A 96 -0.25 10.92 -3.35
C ARG A 96 -1.75 10.97 -3.07
N VAL A 97 -2.30 12.19 -3.15
CA VAL A 97 -3.75 12.41 -3.10
C VAL A 97 -4.46 11.55 -4.13
N GLY A 98 -5.53 10.87 -3.71
CA GLY A 98 -6.33 10.00 -4.57
C GLY A 98 -6.99 8.86 -3.83
N ARG A 99 -7.66 7.99 -4.59
CA ARG A 99 -8.34 6.81 -4.07
C ARG A 99 -7.49 5.56 -4.24
N TYR A 100 -7.60 4.70 -3.25
CA TYR A 100 -6.84 3.45 -3.14
C TYR A 100 -7.73 2.32 -2.66
N ASP A 101 -7.43 1.11 -3.12
CA ASP A 101 -8.03 -0.13 -2.63
C ASP A 101 -7.00 -0.87 -1.79
N LEU A 102 -7.43 -1.33 -0.62
CA LEU A 102 -6.58 -2.06 0.32
C LEU A 102 -7.02 -3.52 0.40
N GLU A 103 -6.05 -4.42 0.41
CA GLU A 103 -6.25 -5.84 0.68
C GLU A 103 -5.38 -6.27 1.86
N VAL A 104 -6.00 -6.45 3.01
CA VAL A 104 -5.33 -6.92 4.23
C VAL A 104 -5.14 -8.43 4.12
N LEU A 105 -3.90 -8.90 4.28
CA LEU A 105 -3.56 -10.31 4.13
C LEU A 105 -3.85 -11.12 5.40
N THR A 106 -5.09 -11.01 5.87
CA THR A 106 -5.68 -11.88 6.90
C THR A 106 -6.25 -13.16 6.26
N LEU A 107 -6.79 -14.07 7.08
CA LEU A 107 -7.52 -15.25 6.65
C LEU A 107 -8.96 -15.18 7.19
N PRO A 108 -10.00 -15.02 6.36
CA PRO A 108 -9.94 -14.66 4.93
C PRO A 108 -9.36 -13.26 4.72
N ARG A 109 -8.94 -12.96 3.48
CA ARG A 109 -8.48 -11.62 3.12
C ARG A 109 -9.59 -10.60 3.28
N LEU A 110 -9.25 -9.43 3.82
CA LEU A 110 -10.18 -8.33 3.98
C LEU A 110 -9.89 -7.26 2.92
N THR A 111 -10.89 -6.94 2.10
CA THR A 111 -10.81 -5.86 1.11
C THR A 111 -11.49 -4.61 1.64
N ILE A 112 -10.82 -3.48 1.55
CA ILE A 112 -11.32 -2.15 1.94
C ILE A 112 -11.18 -1.25 0.71
N PRO A 113 -12.24 -1.07 -0.08
CA PRO A 113 -12.22 -0.25 -1.27
C PRO A 113 -12.37 1.24 -0.96
N ASP A 114 -12.12 2.09 -1.96
CA ASP A 114 -12.44 3.54 -1.96
C ASP A 114 -11.79 4.35 -0.83
N VAL A 115 -10.59 4.00 -0.39
CA VAL A 115 -9.87 4.76 0.62
C VAL A 115 -9.36 6.07 0.03
N ASP A 116 -9.91 7.20 0.50
CA ASP A 116 -9.58 8.54 0.00
C ASP A 116 -8.46 9.19 0.81
N VAL A 117 -7.28 9.33 0.21
CA VAL A 117 -6.14 10.05 0.79
C VAL A 117 -6.19 11.51 0.37
N LYS A 118 -6.35 12.41 1.35
CA LYS A 118 -6.48 13.86 1.14
C LYS A 118 -5.18 14.58 1.41
N GLN A 119 -4.98 15.70 0.73
CA GLN A 119 -3.77 16.51 0.86
C GLN A 119 -3.57 17.01 2.29
N SER A 120 -2.35 16.86 2.81
CA SER A 120 -1.93 17.34 4.13
C SER A 120 -2.84 16.85 5.28
N ALA A 121 -3.48 15.70 5.10
CA ALA A 121 -4.36 15.07 6.08
C ALA A 121 -3.88 13.64 6.36
N VAL A 122 -4.29 13.12 7.52
CA VAL A 122 -4.13 11.70 7.87
C VAL A 122 -5.46 11.00 7.64
N THR A 123 -5.44 9.98 6.78
CA THR A 123 -6.55 9.05 6.60
C THR A 123 -6.27 7.81 7.44
N THR A 124 -7.06 7.57 8.46
CA THR A 124 -6.88 6.42 9.37
C THR A 124 -7.88 5.32 9.01
N ILE A 125 -7.38 4.11 8.79
CA ILE A 125 -8.16 2.90 8.59
C ILE A 125 -7.95 1.97 9.78
N SER A 126 -9.03 1.66 10.50
CA SER A 126 -9.02 0.71 11.60
C SER A 126 -9.48 -0.66 11.11
N VAL A 127 -8.61 -1.66 11.26
CA VAL A 127 -8.89 -3.05 10.92
C VAL A 127 -9.27 -3.80 12.20
N PRO A 128 -10.41 -4.49 12.22
CA PRO A 128 -10.82 -5.30 13.38
C PRO A 128 -9.75 -6.33 13.74
N GLN A 129 -9.61 -6.60 15.02
CA GLN A 129 -8.70 -7.63 15.48
C GLN A 129 -9.20 -9.02 15.06
N PRO A 130 -8.39 -9.83 14.36
CA PRO A 130 -8.76 -11.19 14.03
C PRO A 130 -8.81 -12.08 15.27
N GLY A 131 -9.68 -13.07 15.24
CA GLY A 131 -9.72 -14.15 16.24
C GLY A 131 -8.58 -15.13 16.06
N VAL A 132 -8.30 -15.93 17.10
CA VAL A 132 -7.37 -17.07 17.02
C VAL A 132 -8.16 -18.37 17.04
N VAL A 133 -7.99 -19.18 16.00
CA VAL A 133 -8.59 -20.52 15.92
C VAL A 133 -7.50 -21.56 16.08
N ASN A 134 -7.67 -22.44 17.06
CA ASN A 134 -6.81 -23.62 17.25
C ASN A 134 -7.60 -24.86 16.87
N ILE A 135 -7.08 -25.63 15.92
CA ILE A 135 -7.67 -26.89 15.47
C ILE A 135 -6.73 -28.01 15.88
N VAL A 136 -7.26 -28.98 16.62
CA VAL A 136 -6.54 -30.19 17.01
C VAL A 136 -7.28 -31.37 16.34
N PRO A 137 -6.81 -31.90 15.23
CA PRO A 137 -7.42 -33.06 14.59
C PRO A 137 -7.36 -34.29 15.50
N THR A 138 -8.43 -35.04 15.56
CA THR A 138 -8.46 -36.33 16.30
C THR A 138 -7.83 -37.48 15.51
N ALA A 139 -7.64 -37.28 14.20
CA ALA A 139 -6.94 -38.19 13.31
C ALA A 139 -6.17 -37.39 12.25
N GLN A 140 -5.07 -37.94 11.77
CA GLN A 140 -4.31 -37.34 10.67
C GLN A 140 -5.07 -37.51 9.35
N GLY A 141 -5.06 -36.49 8.50
CA GLY A 141 -5.70 -36.53 7.20
C GLY A 141 -5.87 -35.14 6.61
N PRO A 142 -6.25 -35.05 5.33
CA PRO A 142 -6.50 -33.77 4.68
C PRO A 142 -7.75 -33.09 5.27
N GLY A 143 -7.70 -31.78 5.36
CA GLY A 143 -8.81 -30.95 5.79
C GLY A 143 -8.68 -29.53 5.23
N ALA A 144 -9.74 -28.74 5.34
CA ALA A 144 -9.72 -27.34 4.93
C ALA A 144 -10.66 -26.51 5.81
N ILE A 145 -10.38 -25.20 5.88
CA ILE A 145 -11.26 -24.20 6.49
C ILE A 145 -12.04 -23.51 5.37
N PHE A 146 -13.35 -23.37 5.58
CA PHE A 146 -14.23 -22.66 4.69
C PHE A 146 -14.94 -21.53 5.45
N LEU A 147 -15.06 -20.39 4.81
CA LEU A 147 -15.95 -19.31 5.23
C LEU A 147 -17.36 -19.66 4.76
N LYS A 148 -18.32 -19.66 5.68
CA LYS A 148 -19.75 -19.84 5.35
C LYS A 148 -20.38 -18.47 5.17
N ASP A 149 -20.83 -18.18 3.96
CA ASP A 149 -21.54 -16.97 3.60
C ASP A 149 -22.94 -17.34 3.10
N GLY A 150 -23.92 -17.26 4.00
CA GLY A 150 -25.27 -17.80 3.75
C GLY A 150 -25.25 -19.31 3.49
N SER A 151 -25.57 -19.72 2.26
CA SER A 151 -25.49 -21.13 1.81
C SER A 151 -24.18 -21.47 1.07
N GLU A 152 -23.35 -20.50 0.78
CA GLU A 152 -22.09 -20.67 0.06
C GLU A 152 -20.93 -20.97 1.00
N LEU A 153 -20.06 -21.89 0.59
CA LEU A 153 -18.80 -22.19 1.28
C LEU A 153 -17.64 -21.68 0.42
N LYS A 154 -16.93 -20.68 0.90
CA LYS A 154 -15.73 -20.14 0.26
C LYS A 154 -14.50 -20.75 0.92
N TRP A 155 -13.65 -21.39 0.14
CA TRP A 155 -12.39 -21.95 0.62
C TRP A 155 -11.48 -20.84 1.18
N VAL A 156 -10.84 -21.09 2.32
CA VAL A 156 -9.92 -20.17 3.00
C VAL A 156 -8.50 -20.71 3.01
N VAL A 157 -8.30 -21.93 3.56
CA VAL A 157 -6.99 -22.54 3.70
C VAL A 157 -7.09 -24.05 3.86
N ASP A 158 -6.13 -24.79 3.31
CA ASP A 158 -5.96 -26.22 3.55
C ASP A 158 -5.20 -26.48 4.85
N LEU A 159 -5.56 -27.54 5.55
CA LEU A 159 -4.87 -28.03 6.74
C LEU A 159 -3.74 -28.98 6.32
N ASP A 160 -2.56 -28.83 6.92
CA ASP A 160 -1.47 -29.77 6.74
C ASP A 160 -1.89 -31.15 7.30
N PRO A 161 -1.97 -32.21 6.47
CA PRO A 161 -2.45 -33.52 6.88
C PRO A 161 -1.54 -34.22 7.92
N THR A 162 -0.33 -33.73 8.11
CA THR A 162 0.68 -34.28 9.03
C THR A 162 0.79 -33.53 10.34
N ALA A 163 0.22 -32.32 10.43
CA ALA A 163 0.32 -31.49 11.62
C ALA A 163 -0.65 -31.96 12.72
N ALA A 164 -0.14 -32.12 13.93
CA ALA A 164 -0.93 -32.46 15.12
C ALA A 164 -1.79 -31.30 15.63
N ARG A 165 -1.48 -30.07 15.20
CA ARG A 165 -2.18 -28.84 15.62
C ARG A 165 -2.04 -27.79 14.53
N HIS A 166 -3.11 -27.07 14.30
CA HIS A 166 -3.12 -25.90 13.44
C HIS A 166 -3.55 -24.66 14.24
N GLN A 167 -2.93 -23.53 13.98
CA GLN A 167 -3.28 -22.26 14.55
C GLN A 167 -3.42 -21.22 13.44
N PHE A 168 -4.59 -20.62 13.35
CA PHE A 168 -4.89 -19.57 12.39
C PHE A 168 -5.39 -18.32 13.10
N ARG A 169 -5.13 -17.20 12.48
CA ARG A 169 -5.71 -15.91 12.82
C ARG A 169 -6.73 -15.57 11.74
N LEU A 170 -8.00 -15.58 12.11
CA LEU A 170 -9.12 -15.42 11.19
C LEU A 170 -9.90 -14.13 11.50
#